data_aa4b7bb4330d725f69fdb8b143a57f5f
#
_entry.id   aa4b7bb4330d725f69fdb8b143a57f5f
#
_cell.length_a   1.000
_cell.length_b   1.000
_cell.length_c   1.000
_cell.angle_alpha   90.00
_cell.angle_beta   90.00
_cell.angle_gamma   90.00
#
_symmetry.space_group_name_H-M   'P 1'
#
loop_
_entity.id
_entity.type
_entity.pdbx_description
1 polymer ?
#
loop_
_entity_poly.entity_id
_entity_poly.type
_entity_poly.pdbx_seq_one_letter_code
_entity_poly.pdbx_strand_id
1 'polypeptide(L)'
;MSDEEYKPRQKPVLTKEQKVDLSKRNRMSHKRPNFRRQNWFRYKRLGQKWRRPRGIHSKMRRHFKYRIPVVQVGFRGPASVRGLHPSGFEEILVYNPGNLENIDPKAQAIRISSKVGDKKREMIVKKADEMKVRVLNRR
;
A
#
# COMPACT_ATOMS: atom_id res chain seq x y z
N MET A 1 -23.39 -22.51 17.37
CA MET A 1 -22.86 -21.61 16.34
C MET A 1 -23.14 -20.21 16.85
N SER A 2 -22.12 -19.50 17.34
CA SER A 2 -22.28 -18.15 17.89
C SER A 2 -22.49 -17.19 16.72
N ASP A 3 -23.66 -16.54 16.70
CA ASP A 3 -23.96 -15.43 15.80
C ASP A 3 -23.03 -14.27 16.15
N GLU A 4 -21.82 -14.28 15.55
CA GLU A 4 -20.94 -13.12 15.58
C GLU A 4 -21.63 -12.00 14.80
N GLU A 5 -22.23 -11.06 15.50
CA GLU A 5 -22.80 -9.83 14.93
C GLU A 5 -21.78 -9.20 13.96
N TYR A 6 -22.15 -9.14 12.68
CA TYR A 6 -21.35 -8.49 11.64
C TYR A 6 -21.14 -7.01 12.00
N LYS A 7 -19.99 -6.68 12.56
CA LYS A 7 -19.59 -5.29 12.81
C LYS A 7 -19.03 -4.69 11.50
N PRO A 8 -19.72 -3.69 10.93
CA PRO A 8 -19.26 -3.09 9.67
C PRO A 8 -17.85 -2.49 9.84
N ARG A 9 -16.97 -2.79 8.89
CA ARG A 9 -15.60 -2.28 8.91
C ARG A 9 -15.61 -0.77 8.84
N GLN A 10 -14.86 -0.13 9.71
CA GLN A 10 -14.66 1.31 9.73
C GLN A 10 -14.14 1.80 8.37
N LYS A 11 -14.73 2.91 7.86
CA LYS A 11 -14.32 3.57 6.62
C LYS A 11 -13.72 4.93 6.93
N PRO A 12 -12.73 5.41 6.16
CA PRO A 12 -12.14 6.74 6.37
C PRO A 12 -13.11 7.84 5.95
N VAL A 13 -12.96 8.99 6.58
CA VAL A 13 -13.67 10.21 6.18
C VAL A 13 -12.88 10.88 5.07
N LEU A 14 -13.38 10.83 3.85
CA LEU A 14 -12.76 11.41 2.64
C LEU A 14 -13.68 12.44 2.02
N THR A 15 -13.10 13.49 1.44
CA THR A 15 -13.86 14.45 0.62
C THR A 15 -14.38 13.78 -0.66
N LYS A 16 -15.33 14.41 -1.33
CA LYS A 16 -15.88 13.90 -2.61
C LYS A 16 -14.75 13.74 -3.66
N GLU A 17 -13.88 14.72 -3.77
CA GLU A 17 -12.73 14.72 -4.69
C GLU A 17 -11.75 13.59 -4.37
N GLN A 18 -11.38 13.43 -3.10
CA GLN A 18 -10.51 12.33 -2.66
C GLN A 18 -11.09 10.95 -2.97
N LYS A 19 -12.41 10.75 -2.86
CA LYS A 19 -13.07 9.48 -3.23
C LYS A 19 -12.91 9.18 -4.73
N VAL A 20 -13.12 10.19 -5.59
CA VAL A 20 -12.94 10.07 -7.04
C VAL A 20 -11.48 9.75 -7.38
N ASP A 21 -10.55 10.50 -6.79
CA ASP A 21 -9.12 10.30 -6.99
C ASP A 21 -8.63 8.94 -6.50
N LEU A 22 -9.16 8.45 -5.38
CA LEU A 22 -8.85 7.13 -4.84
C LEU A 22 -9.31 6.02 -5.81
N SER A 23 -10.52 6.13 -6.35
CA SER A 23 -11.04 5.23 -7.37
C SER A 23 -10.17 5.24 -8.62
N LYS A 24 -9.81 6.43 -9.11
CA LYS A 24 -8.90 6.63 -10.25
C LYS A 24 -7.54 5.99 -9.99
N ARG A 25 -6.94 6.25 -8.82
CA ARG A 25 -5.67 5.65 -8.41
C ARG A 25 -5.72 4.12 -8.40
N ASN A 26 -6.78 3.53 -7.84
CA ASN A 26 -6.92 2.09 -7.78
C ASN A 26 -7.03 1.48 -9.19
N ARG A 27 -7.83 2.07 -10.09
CA ARG A 27 -7.89 1.66 -11.51
C ARG A 27 -6.52 1.77 -12.21
N MET A 28 -5.80 2.87 -11.99
CA MET A 28 -4.45 3.05 -12.55
C MET A 28 -3.47 2.01 -12.00
N SER A 29 -3.57 1.66 -10.73
CA SER A 29 -2.71 0.64 -10.11
C SER A 29 -2.89 -0.74 -10.75
N HIS A 30 -4.13 -1.14 -11.03
CA HIS A 30 -4.42 -2.42 -11.72
C HIS A 30 -3.93 -2.44 -13.18
N LYS A 31 -4.02 -1.29 -13.87
CA LYS A 31 -3.57 -1.16 -15.27
C LYS A 31 -2.06 -0.96 -15.42
N ARG A 32 -1.35 -0.67 -14.32
CA ARG A 32 0.09 -0.39 -14.35
C ARG A 32 0.87 -1.63 -14.75
N PRO A 33 1.82 -1.53 -15.71
CA PRO A 33 2.66 -2.65 -16.09
C PRO A 33 3.59 -3.05 -14.93
N ASN A 34 3.91 -4.34 -14.85
CA ASN A 34 4.92 -4.82 -13.91
C ASN A 34 6.30 -4.36 -14.38
N PHE A 35 6.88 -3.40 -13.67
CA PHE A 35 8.22 -2.91 -13.96
C PHE A 35 9.27 -3.94 -13.53
N ARG A 36 9.92 -4.53 -14.52
CA ARG A 36 10.94 -5.56 -14.30
C ARG A 36 12.25 -5.16 -14.93
N ARG A 37 13.35 -5.79 -14.51
CA ARG A 37 14.66 -5.65 -15.13
C ARG A 37 14.60 -6.01 -16.62
N GLN A 38 15.38 -5.32 -17.47
CA GLN A 38 15.57 -5.72 -18.87
C GLN A 38 16.03 -7.19 -18.93
N ASN A 39 15.47 -7.97 -19.86
CA ASN A 39 15.76 -9.40 -20.05
C ASN A 39 15.61 -10.26 -18.77
N TRP A 40 14.69 -9.93 -17.89
CA TRP A 40 14.41 -10.67 -16.64
C TRP A 40 14.13 -12.17 -16.88
N PHE A 41 13.52 -12.51 -18.00
CA PHE A 41 13.23 -13.88 -18.42
C PHE A 41 14.48 -14.65 -18.86
N ARG A 42 15.52 -13.96 -19.38
CA ARG A 42 16.76 -14.54 -19.88
C ARG A 42 17.76 -14.84 -18.76
N TYR A 43 17.84 -13.96 -17.77
CA TYR A 43 18.83 -14.01 -16.69
C TYR A 43 18.18 -14.26 -15.34
N LYS A 44 17.73 -15.50 -15.11
CA LYS A 44 17.04 -15.91 -13.86
C LYS A 44 17.85 -15.58 -12.60
N ARG A 45 19.18 -15.78 -12.64
CA ARG A 45 20.13 -15.51 -11.54
C ARG A 45 20.08 -14.06 -11.06
N LEU A 46 19.82 -13.09 -11.93
CA LEU A 46 19.77 -11.66 -11.60
C LEU A 46 18.44 -11.20 -11.00
N GLY A 47 17.42 -12.07 -11.00
CA GLY A 47 16.08 -11.77 -10.48
C GLY A 47 15.30 -10.75 -11.33
N GLN A 48 14.06 -10.50 -10.91
CA GLN A 48 13.10 -9.67 -11.65
C GLN A 48 13.01 -8.22 -11.15
N LYS A 49 13.65 -7.90 -10.02
CA LYS A 49 13.58 -6.58 -9.39
C LYS A 49 13.97 -5.47 -10.38
N TRP A 50 13.18 -4.40 -10.40
CA TRP A 50 13.43 -3.26 -11.27
C TRP A 50 14.86 -2.74 -11.18
N ARG A 51 15.49 -2.54 -12.35
CA ARG A 51 16.74 -1.81 -12.53
C ARG A 51 16.58 -0.91 -13.74
N ARG A 52 16.92 0.37 -13.61
CA ARG A 52 16.84 1.32 -14.69
C ARG A 52 17.84 0.93 -15.79
N PRO A 53 17.40 0.80 -17.06
CA PRO A 53 18.31 0.48 -18.15
C PRO A 53 19.25 1.67 -18.44
N ARG A 54 20.56 1.41 -18.46
CA ARG A 54 21.60 2.45 -18.71
C ARG A 54 22.46 2.18 -19.95
N GLY A 55 22.41 0.96 -20.50
CA GLY A 55 23.24 0.57 -21.65
C GLY A 55 22.98 1.44 -22.89
N ILE A 56 24.05 1.78 -23.65
CA ILE A 56 23.99 2.63 -24.85
C ILE A 56 22.99 2.04 -25.86
N HIS A 57 23.05 0.75 -26.12
CA HIS A 57 22.18 0.06 -27.08
C HIS A 57 20.92 -0.55 -26.48
N SER A 58 20.58 -0.21 -25.23
CA SER A 58 19.38 -0.75 -24.58
C SER A 58 18.11 -0.30 -25.28
N LYS A 59 17.44 -1.20 -25.96
CA LYS A 59 16.18 -0.96 -26.65
C LYS A 59 15.05 -0.60 -25.66
N MET A 60 15.12 -1.06 -24.41
CA MET A 60 14.20 -0.66 -23.34
C MET A 60 14.43 0.81 -22.93
N ARG A 61 15.69 1.26 -22.82
CA ARG A 61 16.02 2.69 -22.56
C ARG A 61 15.53 3.60 -23.68
N ARG A 62 15.63 3.12 -24.93
CA ARG A 62 15.18 3.82 -26.14
C ARG A 62 13.68 3.75 -26.39
N HIS A 63 12.90 3.19 -25.46
CA HIS A 63 11.43 3.10 -25.49
C HIS A 63 10.85 2.39 -26.73
N PHE A 64 11.51 1.35 -27.24
CA PHE A 64 10.94 0.54 -28.30
C PHE A 64 9.62 -0.10 -27.85
N LYS A 65 8.55 0.02 -28.63
CA LYS A 65 7.17 -0.40 -28.29
C LYS A 65 7.03 -1.86 -27.86
N TYR A 66 7.84 -2.77 -28.40
CA TYR A 66 7.82 -4.20 -28.04
C TYR A 66 8.54 -4.53 -26.72
N ARG A 67 9.14 -3.54 -26.07
CA ARG A 67 9.80 -3.68 -24.75
C ARG A 67 8.91 -3.20 -23.64
N ILE A 68 9.12 -3.76 -22.43
CA ILE A 68 8.40 -3.34 -21.23
C ILE A 68 8.66 -1.83 -20.99
N PRO A 69 7.62 -1.05 -20.65
CA PRO A 69 7.77 0.36 -20.37
C PRO A 69 8.75 0.64 -19.23
N VAL A 70 9.46 1.74 -19.33
CA VAL A 70 10.33 2.25 -18.26
C VAL A 70 9.47 3.01 -17.25
N VAL A 71 9.87 2.97 -15.97
CA VAL A 71 9.22 3.78 -14.94
C VAL A 71 9.32 5.27 -15.27
N GLN A 72 8.17 5.92 -15.42
CA GLN A 72 8.01 7.34 -15.78
C GLN A 72 6.98 8.02 -14.90
N VAL A 73 7.00 9.36 -14.88
CA VAL A 73 6.08 10.19 -14.11
C VAL A 73 4.61 9.91 -14.44
N GLY A 74 4.28 9.62 -15.71
CA GLY A 74 2.92 9.30 -16.17
C GLY A 74 2.27 8.08 -15.50
N PHE A 75 3.07 7.20 -14.86
CA PHE A 75 2.55 6.07 -14.08
C PHE A 75 2.24 6.42 -12.62
N ARG A 76 2.42 7.66 -12.20
CA ARG A 76 2.04 8.12 -10.85
C ARG A 76 0.53 8.25 -10.71
N GLY A 77 0.04 7.98 -9.49
CA GLY A 77 -1.35 8.29 -9.13
C GLY A 77 -1.55 9.76 -8.72
N PRO A 78 -2.81 10.22 -8.58
CA PRO A 78 -3.16 11.55 -8.11
C PRO A 78 -2.42 11.92 -6.81
N ALA A 79 -2.03 13.18 -6.67
CA ALA A 79 -1.24 13.64 -5.53
C ALA A 79 -2.02 13.57 -4.21
N SER A 80 -3.30 13.94 -4.24
CA SER A 80 -4.23 13.99 -3.11
C SER A 80 -4.38 12.68 -2.32
N VAL A 81 -4.21 11.54 -3.01
CA VAL A 81 -4.42 10.18 -2.44
C VAL A 81 -3.16 9.31 -2.55
N ARG A 82 -2.04 9.93 -2.88
CA ARG A 82 -0.76 9.21 -2.96
C ARG A 82 -0.29 8.79 -1.56
N GLY A 83 0.15 7.55 -1.43
CA GLY A 83 0.60 7.00 -0.14
C GLY A 83 -0.50 6.38 0.71
N LEU A 84 -1.78 6.74 0.50
CA LEU A 84 -2.86 6.13 1.26
C LEU A 84 -2.98 4.62 0.99
N HIS A 85 -3.48 3.87 1.94
CA HIS A 85 -3.90 2.49 1.73
C HIS A 85 -5.04 2.43 0.69
N PRO A 86 -5.24 1.31 -0.07
CA PRO A 86 -6.35 1.20 -1.03
C PRO A 86 -7.75 1.46 -0.45
N SER A 87 -7.93 1.26 0.85
CA SER A 87 -9.18 1.60 1.57
C SER A 87 -9.35 3.10 1.83
N GLY A 88 -8.33 3.92 1.58
CA GLY A 88 -8.36 5.37 1.78
C GLY A 88 -7.77 5.86 3.10
N PHE A 89 -7.37 4.98 4.01
CA PHE A 89 -6.68 5.35 5.23
C PHE A 89 -5.19 5.66 4.98
N GLU A 90 -4.65 6.56 5.78
CA GLU A 90 -3.21 6.71 5.95
C GLU A 90 -2.70 5.56 6.83
N GLU A 91 -1.64 4.87 6.38
CA GLU A 91 -1.08 3.72 7.09
C GLU A 91 0.03 4.15 8.05
N ILE A 92 -0.15 3.87 9.34
CA ILE A 92 0.84 4.13 10.39
C ILE A 92 1.40 2.82 10.92
N LEU A 93 2.73 2.71 10.95
CA LEU A 93 3.42 1.55 11.50
C LEU A 93 3.57 1.70 13.02
N VAL A 94 3.07 0.70 13.77
CA VAL A 94 3.04 0.70 15.24
C VAL A 94 3.94 -0.39 15.81
N TYR A 95 4.75 -0.03 16.80
CA TYR A 95 5.66 -0.92 17.52
C TYR A 95 5.26 -1.11 18.99
N ASN A 96 4.58 -0.13 19.60
CA ASN A 96 4.20 -0.12 21.01
C ASN A 96 2.77 0.39 21.19
N PRO A 97 2.07 0.00 22.29
CA PRO A 97 0.73 0.50 22.58
C PRO A 97 0.63 2.02 22.76
N GLY A 98 1.73 2.69 23.23
CA GLY A 98 1.79 4.14 23.36
C GLY A 98 1.74 4.90 22.03
N ASN A 99 2.17 4.26 20.90
CA ASN A 99 2.07 4.89 19.58
C ASN A 99 0.61 5.13 19.12
N LEU A 100 -0.38 4.54 19.81
CA LEU A 100 -1.80 4.70 19.47
C LEU A 100 -2.40 6.04 19.93
N GLU A 101 -1.81 6.71 20.92
CA GLU A 101 -2.39 7.90 21.56
C GLU A 101 -2.54 9.10 20.61
N ASN A 102 -1.70 9.17 19.57
CA ASN A 102 -1.70 10.27 18.60
C ASN A 102 -2.36 9.89 17.26
N ILE A 103 -3.17 8.82 17.21
CA ILE A 103 -3.76 8.32 15.96
C ILE A 103 -5.21 8.81 15.83
N ASP A 104 -5.50 9.43 14.68
CA ASP A 104 -6.88 9.80 14.30
C ASP A 104 -7.61 8.58 13.68
N PRO A 105 -8.62 8.01 14.38
CA PRO A 105 -9.34 6.84 13.89
C PRO A 105 -10.16 7.11 12.61
N LYS A 106 -10.43 8.38 12.28
CA LYS A 106 -11.20 8.74 11.07
C LYS A 106 -10.36 8.81 9.80
N ALA A 107 -9.08 9.11 9.93
CA ALA A 107 -8.17 9.30 8.79
C ALA A 107 -7.10 8.21 8.68
N GLN A 108 -6.70 7.64 9.81
CA GLN A 108 -5.54 6.76 9.94
C GLN A 108 -5.92 5.33 10.27
N ALA A 109 -5.12 4.38 9.79
CA ALA A 109 -5.21 2.96 10.15
C ALA A 109 -3.83 2.43 10.50
N ILE A 110 -3.78 1.50 11.44
CA ILE A 110 -2.52 0.98 11.95
C ILE A 110 -2.12 -0.33 11.27
N ARG A 111 -0.82 -0.47 11.10
CA ARG A 111 -0.16 -1.74 10.78
C ARG A 111 0.83 -2.08 11.89
N ILE A 112 0.62 -3.19 12.56
CA ILE A 112 1.53 -3.69 13.61
C ILE A 112 2.79 -4.24 12.93
N SER A 113 3.97 -3.80 13.38
CA SER A 113 5.24 -4.26 12.85
C SER A 113 5.42 -5.79 13.03
N SER A 114 6.11 -6.42 12.08
CA SER A 114 6.51 -7.83 12.18
C SER A 114 7.44 -8.13 13.33
N LYS A 115 8.16 -7.12 13.85
CA LYS A 115 9.07 -7.24 15.01
C LYS A 115 8.36 -7.29 16.35
N VAL A 116 7.05 -7.04 16.39
CA VAL A 116 6.23 -7.05 17.62
C VAL A 116 5.81 -8.48 17.92
N GLY A 117 6.19 -8.98 19.12
CA GLY A 117 5.78 -10.30 19.61
C GLY A 117 4.30 -10.37 20.00
N ASP A 118 3.78 -11.58 20.18
CA ASP A 118 2.34 -11.84 20.30
C ASP A 118 1.72 -11.15 21.51
N LYS A 119 2.34 -11.18 22.70
CA LYS A 119 1.85 -10.49 23.91
C LYS A 119 1.62 -8.99 23.70
N LYS A 120 2.60 -8.29 23.10
CA LYS A 120 2.44 -6.86 22.78
C LYS A 120 1.41 -6.64 21.67
N ARG A 121 1.33 -7.55 20.70
CA ARG A 121 0.35 -7.49 19.62
C ARG A 121 -1.07 -7.52 20.14
N GLU A 122 -1.37 -8.43 21.07
CA GLU A 122 -2.70 -8.50 21.73
C GLU A 122 -3.02 -7.21 22.47
N MET A 123 -2.07 -6.63 23.22
CA MET A 123 -2.26 -5.35 23.91
C MET A 123 -2.56 -4.21 22.91
N ILE A 124 -1.84 -4.15 21.79
CA ILE A 124 -2.06 -3.15 20.74
C ILE A 124 -3.47 -3.33 20.12
N VAL A 125 -3.86 -4.57 19.83
CA VAL A 125 -5.18 -4.86 19.24
C VAL A 125 -6.30 -4.46 20.20
N LYS A 126 -6.22 -4.83 21.50
CA LYS A 126 -7.20 -4.44 22.51
C LYS A 126 -7.33 -2.93 22.60
N LYS A 127 -6.22 -2.21 22.76
CA LYS A 127 -6.21 -0.73 22.83
C LYS A 127 -6.76 -0.09 21.53
N ALA A 128 -6.44 -0.67 20.37
CA ALA A 128 -6.97 -0.19 19.08
C ALA A 128 -8.48 -0.38 18.96
N ASP A 129 -9.03 -1.49 19.48
CA ASP A 129 -10.48 -1.75 19.52
C ASP A 129 -11.19 -0.76 20.44
N GLU A 130 -10.63 -0.46 21.62
CA GLU A 130 -11.15 0.55 22.55
C GLU A 130 -11.20 1.96 21.90
N MET A 131 -10.14 2.34 21.17
CA MET A 131 -10.04 3.61 20.47
C MET A 131 -10.77 3.62 19.11
N LYS A 132 -11.39 2.51 18.71
CA LYS A 132 -12.04 2.32 17.40
C LYS A 132 -11.09 2.60 16.21
N VAL A 133 -9.82 2.25 16.35
CA VAL A 133 -8.80 2.39 15.29
C VAL A 133 -8.75 1.11 14.45
N ARG A 134 -8.74 1.25 13.13
CA ARG A 134 -8.68 0.10 12.23
C ARG A 134 -7.28 -0.53 12.19
N VAL A 135 -7.18 -1.83 12.48
CA VAL A 135 -5.96 -2.63 12.33
C VAL A 135 -5.98 -3.32 10.96
N LEU A 136 -4.95 -3.09 10.12
CA LEU A 136 -4.86 -3.62 8.75
C LEU A 136 -4.39 -5.08 8.69
N ASN A 137 -3.56 -5.49 9.65
CA ASN A 137 -2.96 -6.83 9.69
C ASN A 137 -3.33 -7.59 10.97
N ARG A 138 -4.62 -7.54 11.34
CA ARG A 138 -5.18 -8.33 12.43
C ARG A 138 -4.99 -9.82 12.12
N ARG A 139 -4.47 -10.58 13.04
CA ARG A 139 -4.41 -12.04 13.02
C ARG A 139 -5.43 -12.57 13.99
#